data_78f2f95e54fc3c1c91c152c5e06e351c
#
_entry.id   78f2f95e54fc3c1c91c152c5e06e351c
#
_cell.length_a   1.000
_cell.length_b   1.000
_cell.length_c   1.000
_cell.angle_alpha   90.00
_cell.angle_beta   90.00
_cell.angle_gamma   90.00
#
_symmetry.space_group_name_H-M   'P 1'
#
loop_
_entity.id
_entity.type
_entity.pdbx_description
1 polymer ?
#
loop_
_entity_poly.entity_id
_entity_poly.type
_entity_poly.pdbx_seq_one_letter_code
_entity_poly.pdbx_strand_id
1 'polypeptide(L)'
;MLIVKKFGGTSVANRERILHVAKRCKKEYEKGNDVVVVLSAMGDVTDQLIDKAKEINETPSEREMDMLFTIGEQMSVALMAMALEGLGVPAVSLNAFQAKIHTTSVHGDAKITHIETERIREELAQKKIVIVTGFQGIDENDDYTTLGRGGSDTTAVALAAALQADACEIYTDVDGVYTADPRKVPTARKLDEISYDDMLHMALNGAQGLHSRCVELAKKFEIPLVVRSSMNEREGTVVREKTVCPCR
;
A
#
# COMPACT_ATOMS: atom_id res chain seq x y z
N MET A 1 5.24 17.89 -5.61
CA MET A 1 4.04 17.09 -5.30
C MET A 1 4.40 16.04 -4.26
N LEU A 2 3.44 15.63 -3.42
CA LEU A 2 3.59 14.49 -2.51
C LEU A 2 2.82 13.30 -3.08
N ILE A 3 3.51 12.19 -3.29
CA ILE A 3 2.95 10.98 -3.90
C ILE A 3 3.15 9.80 -2.95
N VAL A 4 2.08 9.10 -2.65
CA VAL A 4 2.11 7.81 -1.95
C VAL A 4 2.09 6.69 -2.97
N LYS A 5 3.05 5.76 -2.90
CA LYS A 5 3.15 4.60 -3.81
C LYS A 5 3.10 3.32 -2.99
N LYS A 6 2.15 2.43 -3.29
CA LYS A 6 2.06 1.13 -2.63
C LYS A 6 2.46 0.01 -3.58
N PHE A 7 3.30 -0.89 -3.11
CA PHE A 7 3.69 -2.09 -3.85
C PHE A 7 3.34 -3.35 -3.05
N GLY A 8 2.67 -4.29 -3.72
CA GLY A 8 2.31 -5.58 -3.15
C GLY A 8 3.49 -6.55 -3.03
N GLY A 9 3.27 -7.68 -2.36
CA GLY A 9 4.31 -8.67 -2.09
C GLY A 9 4.97 -9.23 -3.35
N THR A 10 4.22 -9.46 -4.42
CA THR A 10 4.75 -9.91 -5.71
C THR A 10 5.67 -8.89 -6.37
N SER A 11 5.42 -7.60 -6.14
CA SER A 11 6.26 -6.51 -6.67
C SER A 11 7.62 -6.38 -5.97
N VAL A 12 7.77 -6.97 -4.78
CA VAL A 12 8.99 -6.95 -3.97
C VAL A 12 9.46 -8.36 -3.59
N ALA A 13 9.06 -9.37 -4.36
CA ALA A 13 9.24 -10.78 -4.02
C ALA A 13 10.70 -11.23 -3.90
N ASN A 14 11.63 -10.56 -4.56
CA ASN A 14 13.05 -10.92 -4.59
C ASN A 14 13.93 -9.69 -4.83
N ARG A 15 15.25 -9.90 -4.81
CA ARG A 15 16.25 -8.86 -5.05
C ARG A 15 16.00 -8.06 -6.33
N GLU A 16 15.75 -8.74 -7.44
CA GLU A 16 15.55 -8.10 -8.75
C GLU A 16 14.33 -7.17 -8.74
N ARG A 17 13.23 -7.62 -8.14
CA ARG A 17 12.01 -6.86 -8.00
C ARG A 17 12.18 -5.66 -7.09
N ILE A 18 12.84 -5.81 -5.96
CA ILE A 18 13.17 -4.70 -5.05
C ILE A 18 13.97 -3.64 -5.79
N LEU A 19 15.01 -4.02 -6.52
CA LEU A 19 15.83 -3.08 -7.29
C LEU A 19 15.04 -2.39 -8.40
N HIS A 20 14.11 -3.09 -9.05
CA HIS A 20 13.22 -2.52 -10.06
C HIS A 20 12.31 -1.44 -9.46
N VAL A 21 11.68 -1.73 -8.32
CA VAL A 21 10.83 -0.78 -7.59
C VAL A 21 11.65 0.41 -7.08
N ALA A 22 12.84 0.18 -6.54
CA ALA A 22 13.74 1.24 -6.08
C ALA A 22 14.09 2.23 -7.21
N LYS A 23 14.39 1.73 -8.42
CA LYS A 23 14.64 2.57 -9.60
C LYS A 23 13.41 3.40 -10.00
N ARG A 24 12.22 2.83 -9.88
CA ARG A 24 10.96 3.54 -10.15
C ARG A 24 10.73 4.66 -9.13
N CYS A 25 10.96 4.41 -7.86
CA CYS A 25 10.88 5.43 -6.81
C CYS A 25 11.93 6.53 -6.99
N LYS A 26 13.16 6.17 -7.38
CA LYS A 26 14.22 7.12 -7.72
C LYS A 26 13.82 8.07 -8.84
N LYS A 27 13.23 7.55 -9.93
CA LYS A 27 12.73 8.39 -11.04
C LYS A 27 11.74 9.45 -10.57
N GLU A 28 10.85 9.08 -9.64
CA GLU A 28 9.87 10.02 -9.10
C GLU A 28 10.53 11.08 -8.20
N TYR A 29 11.46 10.65 -7.37
CA TYR A 29 12.25 11.52 -6.50
C TYR A 29 13.07 12.54 -7.32
N GLU A 30 13.70 12.11 -8.41
CA GLU A 30 14.50 12.97 -9.31
C GLU A 30 13.67 14.04 -10.03
N LYS A 31 12.36 13.87 -10.14
CA LYS A 31 11.45 14.93 -10.61
C LYS A 31 11.20 16.02 -9.57
N GLY A 32 11.76 15.90 -8.38
CA GLY A 32 11.56 16.83 -7.26
C GLY A 32 10.31 16.55 -6.42
N ASN A 33 9.67 15.41 -6.59
CA ASN A 33 8.51 15.01 -5.78
C ASN A 33 8.94 14.44 -4.44
N ASP A 34 8.11 14.67 -3.41
CA ASP A 34 8.20 13.94 -2.15
C ASP A 34 7.50 12.58 -2.30
N VAL A 35 8.17 11.51 -1.87
CA VAL A 35 7.70 10.14 -2.10
C VAL A 35 7.59 9.40 -0.77
N VAL A 36 6.40 8.86 -0.51
CA VAL A 36 6.13 7.89 0.55
C VAL A 36 5.81 6.55 -0.10
N VAL A 37 6.53 5.51 0.30
CA VAL A 37 6.36 4.15 -0.24
C VAL A 37 5.76 3.26 0.83
N VAL A 38 4.71 2.54 0.51
CA VAL A 38 4.09 1.52 1.39
C VAL A 38 4.34 0.15 0.81
N LEU A 39 4.92 -0.74 1.59
CA LEU A 39 5.26 -2.10 1.14
C LEU A 39 4.52 -3.17 1.93
N SER A 40 4.11 -4.21 1.22
CA SER A 40 3.74 -5.50 1.78
C SER A 40 4.98 -6.35 2.10
N ALA A 41 4.80 -7.44 2.83
CA ALA A 41 5.83 -8.46 3.00
C ALA A 41 6.23 -9.04 1.63
N MET A 42 7.47 -9.51 1.52
CA MET A 42 8.03 -10.05 0.27
C MET A 42 7.39 -11.40 -0.09
N GLY A 43 6.85 -11.51 -1.30
CA GLY A 43 6.38 -12.79 -1.85
C GLY A 43 5.45 -13.54 -0.89
N ASP A 44 5.86 -14.72 -0.47
CA ASP A 44 5.15 -15.64 0.42
C ASP A 44 5.61 -15.60 1.89
N VAL A 45 6.36 -14.58 2.30
CA VAL A 45 6.91 -14.48 3.67
C VAL A 45 5.82 -14.57 4.74
N THR A 46 4.66 -13.93 4.52
CA THR A 46 3.53 -14.01 5.47
C THR A 46 3.05 -15.46 5.65
N ASP A 47 2.93 -16.22 4.57
CA ASP A 47 2.53 -17.63 4.63
C ASP A 47 3.57 -18.47 5.37
N GLN A 48 4.87 -18.22 5.14
CA GLN A 48 5.96 -18.88 5.86
C GLN A 48 5.91 -18.57 7.37
N LEU A 49 5.54 -17.36 7.76
CA LEU A 49 5.38 -16.99 9.18
C LEU A 49 4.18 -17.73 9.82
N ILE A 50 3.08 -17.86 9.08
CA ILE A 50 1.92 -18.64 9.52
C ILE A 50 2.31 -20.11 9.77
N ASP A 51 3.04 -20.72 8.84
CA ASP A 51 3.48 -22.10 8.96
C ASP A 51 4.39 -22.29 10.17
N LYS A 52 5.35 -21.38 10.38
CA LYS A 52 6.21 -21.40 11.56
C LYS A 52 5.43 -21.30 12.87
N ALA A 53 4.43 -20.43 12.93
CA ALA A 53 3.58 -20.31 14.12
C ALA A 53 2.86 -21.63 14.42
N LYS A 54 2.27 -22.27 13.40
CA LYS A 54 1.53 -23.52 13.53
C LYS A 54 2.41 -24.70 13.94
N GLU A 55 3.69 -24.72 13.55
CA GLU A 55 4.67 -25.74 14.02
C GLU A 55 4.89 -25.66 15.53
N ILE A 56 4.75 -24.49 16.13
CA ILE A 56 4.95 -24.27 17.57
C ILE A 56 3.65 -24.42 18.35
N ASN A 57 2.54 -23.88 17.82
CA ASN A 57 1.22 -23.91 18.42
C ASN A 57 0.17 -23.91 17.33
N GLU A 58 -0.71 -24.92 17.33
CA GLU A 58 -1.78 -25.03 16.33
C GLU A 58 -2.82 -23.91 16.42
N THR A 59 -2.97 -23.31 17.59
CA THR A 59 -3.96 -22.24 17.88
C THR A 59 -3.29 -21.05 18.59
N PRO A 60 -2.35 -20.34 17.94
CA PRO A 60 -1.74 -19.17 18.55
C PRO A 60 -2.76 -18.04 18.71
N SER A 61 -2.58 -17.19 19.71
CA SER A 61 -3.42 -16.01 19.88
C SER A 61 -3.20 -15.01 18.73
N GLU A 62 -4.27 -14.30 18.36
CA GLU A 62 -4.20 -13.26 17.32
C GLU A 62 -3.18 -12.15 17.67
N ARG A 63 -3.04 -11.82 18.94
CA ARG A 63 -2.04 -10.84 19.40
C ARG A 63 -0.61 -11.28 19.08
N GLU A 64 -0.26 -12.55 19.34
CA GLU A 64 1.07 -13.07 19.02
C GLU A 64 1.27 -13.30 17.52
N MET A 65 0.19 -13.61 16.80
CA MET A 65 0.24 -13.65 15.33
C MET A 65 0.54 -12.26 14.76
N ASP A 66 -0.09 -11.20 15.27
CA ASP A 66 0.19 -9.83 14.84
C ASP A 66 1.66 -9.44 15.14
N MET A 67 2.18 -9.79 16.31
CA MET A 67 3.61 -9.59 16.64
C MET A 67 4.50 -10.26 15.61
N LEU A 68 4.20 -11.50 15.24
CA LEU A 68 4.99 -12.27 14.28
C LEU A 68 4.90 -11.67 12.86
N PHE A 69 3.71 -11.30 12.41
CA PHE A 69 3.49 -10.75 11.08
C PHE A 69 4.26 -9.46 10.80
N THR A 70 4.50 -8.64 11.83
CA THR A 70 5.22 -7.37 11.65
C THR A 70 6.64 -7.53 11.11
N ILE A 71 7.23 -8.72 11.25
CA ILE A 71 8.57 -9.03 10.73
C ILE A 71 8.59 -8.96 9.20
N GLY A 72 7.53 -9.39 8.53
CA GLY A 72 7.46 -9.50 7.09
C GLY A 72 7.64 -8.14 6.39
N GLU A 73 6.79 -7.19 6.73
CA GLU A 73 6.88 -5.85 6.17
C GLU A 73 8.11 -5.09 6.64
N GLN A 74 8.53 -5.29 7.90
CA GLN A 74 9.72 -4.65 8.42
C GLN A 74 10.98 -5.07 7.65
N MET A 75 11.05 -6.33 7.23
CA MET A 75 12.12 -6.81 6.35
C MET A 75 12.06 -6.12 4.98
N SER A 76 10.91 -6.06 4.34
CA SER A 76 10.79 -5.47 3.00
C SER A 76 11.10 -3.97 2.96
N VAL A 77 10.65 -3.20 3.95
CA VAL A 77 10.95 -1.74 3.99
C VAL A 77 12.42 -1.46 4.26
N ALA A 78 13.06 -2.24 5.11
CA ALA A 78 14.49 -2.10 5.39
C ALA A 78 15.34 -2.41 4.14
N LEU A 79 15.04 -3.50 3.44
CA LEU A 79 15.73 -3.87 2.20
C LEU A 79 15.50 -2.83 1.09
N MET A 80 14.31 -2.26 0.99
CA MET A 80 14.01 -1.18 0.03
C MET A 80 14.81 0.09 0.34
N ALA A 81 14.92 0.47 1.62
CA ALA A 81 15.75 1.61 2.03
C ALA A 81 17.22 1.39 1.63
N MET A 82 17.76 0.19 1.89
CA MET A 82 19.12 -0.17 1.48
C MET A 82 19.31 -0.12 -0.04
N ALA A 83 18.30 -0.57 -0.81
CA ALA A 83 18.33 -0.51 -2.27
C ALA A 83 18.38 0.94 -2.79
N LEU A 84 17.59 1.84 -2.20
CA LEU A 84 17.57 3.26 -2.55
C LEU A 84 18.89 3.95 -2.19
N GLU A 85 19.43 3.67 -1.00
CA GLU A 85 20.76 4.16 -0.58
C GLU A 85 21.85 3.70 -1.55
N GLY A 86 21.83 2.45 -1.97
CA GLY A 86 22.73 1.90 -2.98
C GLY A 86 22.61 2.58 -4.36
N LEU A 87 21.48 3.23 -4.65
CA LEU A 87 21.25 4.04 -5.84
C LEU A 87 21.58 5.53 -5.62
N GLY A 88 22.09 5.90 -4.46
CA GLY A 88 22.43 7.29 -4.11
C GLY A 88 21.22 8.14 -3.72
N VAL A 89 20.10 7.53 -3.33
CA VAL A 89 18.89 8.24 -2.91
C VAL A 89 18.73 8.13 -1.40
N PRO A 90 18.68 9.26 -0.67
CA PRO A 90 18.41 9.25 0.76
C PRO A 90 17.04 8.62 1.06
N ALA A 91 17.01 7.65 1.97
CA ALA A 91 15.80 6.92 2.32
C ALA A 91 15.77 6.56 3.81
N VAL A 92 14.56 6.37 4.35
CA VAL A 92 14.35 5.89 5.70
C VAL A 92 13.17 4.91 5.73
N SER A 93 13.36 3.78 6.39
CA SER A 93 12.28 2.82 6.65
C SER A 93 11.66 3.08 8.03
N LEU A 94 10.33 3.05 8.10
CA LEU A 94 9.56 3.19 9.33
C LEU A 94 8.57 2.04 9.45
N ASN A 95 8.55 1.40 10.62
CA ASN A 95 7.46 0.47 10.94
C ASN A 95 6.24 1.23 11.48
N ALA A 96 5.15 0.53 11.75
CA ALA A 96 3.90 1.15 12.21
C ALA A 96 4.04 1.94 13.52
N PHE A 97 4.90 1.49 14.44
CA PHE A 97 5.20 2.19 15.69
C PHE A 97 5.91 3.52 15.44
N GLN A 98 6.92 3.51 14.57
CA GLN A 98 7.70 4.70 14.22
C GLN A 98 6.89 5.69 13.36
N ALA A 99 6.04 5.19 12.47
CA ALA A 99 5.15 5.99 11.64
C ALA A 99 3.87 6.44 12.37
N LYS A 100 3.66 5.98 13.61
CA LYS A 100 2.50 6.34 14.44
C LYS A 100 1.16 6.05 13.77
N ILE A 101 1.00 4.84 13.25
CA ILE A 101 -0.26 4.38 12.66
C ILE A 101 -1.09 3.74 13.78
N HIS A 102 -2.02 4.51 14.35
CA HIS A 102 -2.86 4.05 15.45
C HIS A 102 -4.09 3.30 14.96
N THR A 103 -4.42 2.22 15.65
CA THR A 103 -5.54 1.34 15.30
C THR A 103 -6.40 0.99 16.53
N THR A 104 -7.53 0.35 16.25
CA THR A 104 -8.28 -0.38 17.29
C THR A 104 -7.48 -1.58 17.79
N SER A 105 -7.83 -2.09 18.99
CA SER A 105 -7.16 -3.28 19.59
C SER A 105 -7.77 -4.62 19.13
N VAL A 106 -8.33 -4.67 17.92
CA VAL A 106 -8.86 -5.91 17.34
C VAL A 106 -7.76 -6.58 16.53
N HIS A 107 -7.02 -7.50 17.16
CA HIS A 107 -5.92 -8.19 16.49
C HIS A 107 -6.42 -9.01 15.29
N GLY A 108 -5.64 -9.00 14.21
CA GLY A 108 -5.97 -9.68 12.96
C GLY A 108 -6.95 -8.93 12.03
N ASP A 109 -7.73 -7.99 12.54
CA ASP A 109 -8.67 -7.16 11.77
C ASP A 109 -8.83 -5.75 12.36
N ALA A 110 -7.73 -5.13 12.75
CA ALA A 110 -7.72 -3.78 13.30
C ALA A 110 -8.13 -2.73 12.26
N LYS A 111 -8.62 -1.60 12.74
CA LYS A 111 -8.99 -0.44 11.91
C LYS A 111 -8.13 0.75 12.30
N ILE A 112 -7.60 1.45 11.31
CA ILE A 112 -6.84 2.69 11.53
C ILE A 112 -7.78 3.74 12.13
N THR A 113 -7.42 4.29 13.27
CA THR A 113 -8.15 5.36 13.95
C THR A 113 -7.60 6.74 13.60
N HIS A 114 -6.27 6.88 13.60
CA HIS A 114 -5.58 8.10 13.19
C HIS A 114 -4.10 7.81 12.92
N ILE A 115 -3.44 8.74 12.25
CA ILE A 115 -2.00 8.70 11.98
C ILE A 115 -1.39 10.03 12.41
N GLU A 116 -0.34 9.99 13.24
CA GLU A 116 0.47 11.15 13.53
C GLU A 116 1.51 11.33 12.44
N THR A 117 1.50 12.45 11.73
CA THR A 117 2.29 12.64 10.50
C THR A 117 3.64 13.32 10.71
N GLU A 118 3.93 13.79 11.91
CA GLU A 118 5.09 14.61 12.22
C GLU A 118 6.40 13.93 11.80
N ARG A 119 6.64 12.69 12.21
CA ARG A 119 7.86 11.97 11.87
C ARG A 119 8.04 11.81 10.35
N ILE A 120 6.98 11.45 9.64
CA ILE A 120 7.05 11.30 8.17
C ILE A 120 7.35 12.63 7.51
N ARG A 121 6.70 13.72 7.95
CA ARG A 121 6.95 15.07 7.41
C ARG A 121 8.35 15.57 7.67
N GLU A 122 8.91 15.32 8.85
CA GLU A 122 10.30 15.67 9.20
C GLU A 122 11.30 14.95 8.27
N GLU A 123 11.10 13.67 8.00
CA GLU A 123 11.98 12.90 7.11
C GLU A 123 11.85 13.36 5.65
N LEU A 124 10.64 13.67 5.18
CA LEU A 124 10.40 14.25 3.85
C LEU A 124 11.05 15.62 3.72
N ALA A 125 11.01 16.46 4.76
CA ALA A 125 11.68 17.78 4.77
C ALA A 125 13.20 17.67 4.62
N GLN A 126 13.79 16.57 5.08
CA GLN A 126 15.20 16.22 4.88
C GLN A 126 15.48 15.60 3.49
N LYS A 127 14.50 15.64 2.59
CA LYS A 127 14.61 15.10 1.22
C LYS A 127 14.93 13.60 1.18
N LYS A 128 14.33 12.84 2.08
CA LYS A 128 14.38 11.38 2.06
C LYS A 128 13.11 10.81 1.43
N ILE A 129 13.24 9.66 0.75
CA ILE A 129 12.10 8.80 0.48
C ILE A 129 11.75 8.09 1.78
N VAL A 130 10.49 8.17 2.20
CA VAL A 130 10.00 7.51 3.42
C VAL A 130 9.31 6.21 3.04
N ILE A 131 9.76 5.09 3.60
CA ILE A 131 9.22 3.76 3.30
C ILE A 131 8.53 3.23 4.56
N VAL A 132 7.23 2.98 4.47
CA VAL A 132 6.39 2.60 5.61
C VAL A 132 5.88 1.17 5.44
N THR A 133 5.88 0.41 6.51
CA THR A 133 5.25 -0.91 6.54
C THR A 133 3.75 -0.79 6.30
N GLY A 134 3.23 -1.47 5.29
CA GLY A 134 1.81 -1.66 5.12
C GLY A 134 1.24 -2.69 6.08
N PHE A 135 -0.09 -2.81 6.14
CA PHE A 135 -0.79 -3.88 6.85
C PHE A 135 -0.79 -3.78 8.38
N GLN A 136 0.13 -3.08 9.00
CA GLN A 136 0.33 -3.05 10.45
C GLN A 136 0.02 -1.69 11.08
N GLY A 137 -0.34 -1.72 12.34
CA GLY A 137 -0.56 -0.55 13.18
C GLY A 137 -0.16 -0.84 14.63
N ILE A 138 -0.48 0.09 15.50
CA ILE A 138 -0.31 -0.02 16.94
C ILE A 138 -1.62 0.35 17.65
N ASP A 139 -1.95 -0.36 18.69
CA ASP A 139 -3.11 -0.07 19.53
C ASP A 139 -2.77 0.87 20.72
N GLU A 140 -3.74 1.07 21.60
CA GLU A 140 -3.58 1.91 22.78
C GLU A 140 -2.56 1.41 23.81
N ASN A 141 -2.17 0.13 23.73
CA ASN A 141 -1.14 -0.48 24.59
C ASN A 141 0.24 -0.51 23.91
N ASP A 142 0.40 0.15 22.74
CA ASP A 142 1.56 0.06 21.87
C ASP A 142 1.82 -1.37 21.35
N ASP A 143 0.82 -2.24 21.40
CA ASP A 143 0.89 -3.55 20.78
C ASP A 143 0.71 -3.46 19.28
N TYR A 144 1.47 -4.25 18.53
CA TYR A 144 1.28 -4.35 17.09
C TYR A 144 -0.07 -4.99 16.75
N THR A 145 -0.71 -4.42 15.74
CA THR A 145 -1.96 -4.91 15.17
C THR A 145 -1.82 -5.09 13.67
N THR A 146 -2.66 -5.93 13.07
CA THR A 146 -2.75 -6.06 11.61
C THR A 146 -4.17 -5.76 11.12
N LEU A 147 -4.25 -5.23 9.90
CA LEU A 147 -5.49 -4.69 9.32
C LEU A 147 -6.34 -5.72 8.58
N GLY A 148 -5.88 -6.97 8.50
CA GLY A 148 -6.55 -7.99 7.72
C GLY A 148 -6.34 -7.84 6.20
N ARG A 149 -7.19 -8.46 5.40
CA ARG A 149 -7.06 -8.48 3.93
C ARG A 149 -7.09 -7.07 3.33
N GLY A 150 -6.21 -6.84 2.36
CA GLY A 150 -6.09 -5.53 1.71
C GLY A 150 -5.50 -4.45 2.62
N GLY A 151 -4.90 -4.84 3.73
CA GLY A 151 -4.38 -3.92 4.74
C GLY A 151 -3.32 -2.96 4.21
N SER A 152 -2.42 -3.40 3.34
CA SER A 152 -1.39 -2.50 2.77
C SER A 152 -1.99 -1.43 1.85
N ASP A 153 -3.02 -1.75 1.08
CA ASP A 153 -3.76 -0.76 0.28
C ASP A 153 -4.46 0.25 1.19
N THR A 154 -5.08 -0.24 2.27
CA THR A 154 -5.71 0.62 3.29
C THR A 154 -4.69 1.54 3.95
N THR A 155 -3.51 1.04 4.32
CA THR A 155 -2.41 1.84 4.86
C THR A 155 -2.03 2.98 3.89
N ALA A 156 -1.86 2.66 2.60
CA ALA A 156 -1.45 3.64 1.59
C ALA A 156 -2.48 4.77 1.46
N VAL A 157 -3.76 4.44 1.38
CA VAL A 157 -4.85 5.44 1.28
C VAL A 157 -4.96 6.26 2.56
N ALA A 158 -4.85 5.64 3.74
CA ALA A 158 -4.89 6.34 5.01
C ALA A 158 -3.71 7.32 5.16
N LEU A 159 -2.51 6.93 4.76
CA LEU A 159 -1.33 7.81 4.72
C LEU A 159 -1.52 8.96 3.73
N ALA A 160 -2.03 8.68 2.53
CA ALA A 160 -2.31 9.71 1.53
C ALA A 160 -3.31 10.74 2.08
N ALA A 161 -4.35 10.30 2.76
CA ALA A 161 -5.33 11.18 3.40
C ALA A 161 -4.71 12.01 4.53
N ALA A 162 -3.99 11.38 5.46
CA ALA A 162 -3.37 12.05 6.61
C ALA A 162 -2.29 13.05 6.19
N LEU A 163 -1.54 12.75 5.14
CA LEU A 163 -0.49 13.61 4.58
C LEU A 163 -1.02 14.64 3.58
N GLN A 164 -2.28 14.57 3.19
CA GLN A 164 -2.87 15.38 2.11
C GLN A 164 -2.06 15.24 0.81
N ALA A 165 -1.78 13.99 0.43
CA ALA A 165 -1.01 13.69 -0.75
C ALA A 165 -1.77 14.08 -2.04
N ASP A 166 -1.01 14.45 -3.07
CA ASP A 166 -1.57 14.82 -4.39
C ASP A 166 -2.07 13.59 -5.17
N ALA A 167 -1.49 12.41 -4.90
CA ALA A 167 -1.89 11.16 -5.54
C ALA A 167 -1.51 9.96 -4.66
N CYS A 168 -2.29 8.87 -4.80
CA CYS A 168 -2.00 7.57 -4.23
C CYS A 168 -1.99 6.53 -5.36
N GLU A 169 -0.83 5.96 -5.65
CA GLU A 169 -0.64 4.96 -6.69
C GLU A 169 -0.56 3.56 -6.08
N ILE A 170 -1.45 2.68 -6.51
CA ILE A 170 -1.48 1.28 -6.08
C ILE A 170 -0.92 0.42 -7.21
N TYR A 171 0.23 -0.18 -6.98
CA TYR A 171 0.91 -1.05 -7.94
C TYR A 171 0.57 -2.51 -7.66
N THR A 172 0.08 -3.19 -8.69
CA THR A 172 -0.34 -4.58 -8.67
C THR A 172 0.34 -5.37 -9.79
N ASP A 173 -0.07 -6.62 -9.98
CA ASP A 173 0.31 -7.47 -11.12
C ASP A 173 -0.51 -7.20 -12.39
N VAL A 174 -1.56 -6.37 -12.30
CA VAL A 174 -2.39 -5.95 -13.44
C VAL A 174 -2.16 -4.48 -13.77
N ASP A 175 -2.33 -4.10 -15.04
CA ASP A 175 -2.01 -2.76 -15.52
C ASP A 175 -3.17 -1.75 -15.45
N GLY A 176 -4.19 -2.07 -14.67
CA GLY A 176 -5.34 -1.22 -14.41
C GLY A 176 -6.60 -2.01 -14.09
N VAL A 177 -7.72 -1.33 -14.11
CA VAL A 177 -9.06 -1.90 -13.90
C VAL A 177 -9.68 -2.19 -15.26
N TYR A 178 -10.23 -3.39 -15.42
CA TYR A 178 -10.86 -3.86 -16.64
C TYR A 178 -12.37 -4.02 -16.47
N THR A 179 -13.12 -3.93 -17.56
CA THR A 179 -14.59 -4.14 -17.57
C THR A 179 -15.00 -5.55 -17.14
N ALA A 180 -14.09 -6.53 -17.26
CA ALA A 180 -14.21 -7.91 -16.79
C ALA A 180 -12.79 -8.49 -16.65
N ASP A 181 -12.64 -9.68 -16.08
CA ASP A 181 -11.34 -10.36 -16.02
C ASP A 181 -10.83 -10.69 -17.43
N PRO A 182 -9.76 -10.03 -17.92
CA PRO A 182 -9.27 -10.22 -19.29
C PRO A 182 -8.76 -11.64 -19.57
N ARG A 183 -8.46 -12.42 -18.53
CA ARG A 183 -8.06 -13.84 -18.65
C ARG A 183 -9.24 -14.73 -18.97
N LYS A 184 -10.45 -14.31 -18.61
CA LYS A 184 -11.70 -15.05 -18.82
C LYS A 184 -12.53 -14.50 -19.96
N VAL A 185 -12.46 -13.19 -20.18
CA VAL A 185 -13.27 -12.47 -21.17
C VAL A 185 -12.34 -11.74 -22.14
N PRO A 186 -12.07 -12.30 -23.34
CA PRO A 186 -11.13 -11.70 -24.31
C PRO A 186 -11.53 -10.30 -24.79
N THR A 187 -12.81 -9.93 -24.66
CA THR A 187 -13.33 -8.60 -25.04
C THR A 187 -13.26 -7.58 -23.91
N ALA A 188 -12.72 -7.95 -22.74
CA ALA A 188 -12.54 -7.03 -21.64
C ALA A 188 -11.61 -5.87 -22.03
N ARG A 189 -12.00 -4.65 -21.66
CA ARG A 189 -11.24 -3.44 -21.97
C ARG A 189 -10.74 -2.81 -20.67
N LYS A 190 -9.53 -2.31 -20.71
CA LYS A 190 -8.99 -1.49 -19.62
C LYS A 190 -9.74 -0.16 -19.59
N LEU A 191 -10.08 0.29 -18.40
CA LEU A 191 -10.69 1.58 -18.15
C LEU A 191 -9.59 2.62 -17.90
N ASP A 192 -9.70 3.80 -18.51
CA ASP A 192 -8.77 4.89 -18.22
C ASP A 192 -9.16 5.58 -16.91
N GLU A 193 -10.46 5.65 -16.64
CA GLU A 193 -11.02 6.27 -15.45
C GLU A 193 -12.28 5.53 -14.98
N ILE A 194 -12.48 5.46 -13.67
CA ILE A 194 -13.66 4.87 -13.03
C ILE A 194 -14.05 5.69 -11.80
N SER A 195 -15.37 5.78 -11.50
CA SER A 195 -15.83 6.43 -10.26
C SER A 195 -15.54 5.55 -9.03
N TYR A 196 -15.49 6.16 -7.84
CA TYR A 196 -15.39 5.39 -6.59
C TYR A 196 -16.54 4.40 -6.44
N ASP A 197 -17.77 4.80 -6.78
CA ASP A 197 -18.95 3.95 -6.64
C ASP A 197 -18.90 2.74 -7.58
N ASP A 198 -18.56 2.96 -8.84
CA ASP A 198 -18.40 1.89 -9.81
C ASP A 198 -17.24 0.94 -9.39
N MET A 199 -16.12 1.50 -8.91
CA MET A 199 -14.99 0.70 -8.43
C MET A 199 -15.36 -0.11 -7.19
N LEU A 200 -16.08 0.49 -6.25
CA LEU A 200 -16.56 -0.19 -5.05
C LEU A 200 -17.49 -1.36 -5.41
N HIS A 201 -18.44 -1.12 -6.31
CA HIS A 201 -19.33 -2.15 -6.82
C HIS A 201 -18.54 -3.31 -7.47
N MET A 202 -17.54 -3.00 -8.27
CA MET A 202 -16.67 -4.02 -8.89
C MET A 202 -15.86 -4.79 -7.84
N ALA A 203 -15.28 -4.10 -6.86
CA ALA A 203 -14.49 -4.74 -5.80
C ALA A 203 -15.34 -5.68 -4.95
N LEU A 204 -16.57 -5.31 -4.61
CA LEU A 204 -17.51 -6.15 -3.87
C LEU A 204 -17.96 -7.39 -4.66
N ASN A 205 -17.95 -7.31 -5.99
CA ASN A 205 -18.27 -8.43 -6.88
C ASN A 205 -17.02 -9.24 -7.31
N GLY A 206 -15.90 -9.07 -6.63
CA GLY A 206 -14.70 -9.89 -6.81
C GLY A 206 -13.76 -9.43 -7.92
N ALA A 207 -13.90 -8.19 -8.42
CA ALA A 207 -12.92 -7.63 -9.34
C ALA A 207 -11.54 -7.53 -8.66
N GLN A 208 -10.50 -7.90 -9.41
CA GLN A 208 -9.13 -7.82 -8.93
C GLN A 208 -8.58 -6.38 -9.06
N GLY A 209 -7.67 -6.02 -8.17
CA GLY A 209 -6.93 -4.77 -8.24
C GLY A 209 -7.02 -3.90 -6.99
N LEU A 210 -8.22 -3.72 -6.41
CA LEU A 210 -8.42 -2.93 -5.19
C LEU A 210 -9.40 -3.62 -4.25
N HIS A 211 -9.09 -3.57 -2.95
CA HIS A 211 -10.03 -3.98 -1.90
C HIS A 211 -11.09 -2.90 -1.66
N SER A 212 -12.34 -3.33 -1.41
CA SER A 212 -13.47 -2.43 -1.14
C SER A 212 -13.17 -1.43 -0.03
N ARG A 213 -12.55 -1.89 1.07
CA ARG A 213 -12.19 -1.05 2.23
C ARG A 213 -11.29 0.14 1.84
N CYS A 214 -10.33 -0.05 0.93
CA CYS A 214 -9.46 1.06 0.50
C CYS A 214 -10.19 2.03 -0.43
N VAL A 215 -11.11 1.54 -1.26
CA VAL A 215 -11.95 2.39 -2.14
C VAL A 215 -12.92 3.23 -1.31
N GLU A 216 -13.56 2.65 -0.29
CA GLU A 216 -14.41 3.38 0.66
C GLU A 216 -13.64 4.52 1.36
N LEU A 217 -12.44 4.22 1.81
CA LEU A 217 -11.58 5.20 2.46
C LEU A 217 -11.15 6.31 1.50
N ALA A 218 -10.77 5.95 0.27
CA ALA A 218 -10.40 6.92 -0.76
C ALA A 218 -11.57 7.83 -1.12
N LYS A 219 -12.78 7.28 -1.26
CA LYS A 219 -14.01 8.05 -1.48
C LYS A 219 -14.27 9.03 -0.32
N LYS A 220 -14.19 8.54 0.92
CA LYS A 220 -14.44 9.34 2.13
C LYS A 220 -13.54 10.57 2.22
N PHE A 221 -12.28 10.44 1.84
CA PHE A 221 -11.28 11.51 1.91
C PHE A 221 -10.97 12.14 0.55
N GLU A 222 -11.72 11.79 -0.49
CA GLU A 222 -11.57 12.32 -1.86
C GLU A 222 -10.15 12.18 -2.41
N ILE A 223 -9.47 11.06 -2.09
CA ILE A 223 -8.10 10.76 -2.54
C ILE A 223 -8.16 10.09 -3.92
N PRO A 224 -7.62 10.70 -4.98
CA PRO A 224 -7.51 10.03 -6.27
C PRO A 224 -6.56 8.84 -6.16
N LEU A 225 -7.03 7.67 -6.60
CA LEU A 225 -6.19 6.47 -6.71
C LEU A 225 -5.79 6.26 -8.16
N VAL A 226 -4.59 5.73 -8.37
CA VAL A 226 -4.14 5.26 -9.67
C VAL A 226 -3.73 3.79 -9.54
N VAL A 227 -4.43 2.90 -10.24
CA VAL A 227 -4.10 1.46 -10.27
C VAL A 227 -3.16 1.21 -11.43
N ARG A 228 -1.98 0.69 -11.17
CA ARG A 228 -0.91 0.48 -12.17
C ARG A 228 -0.24 -0.87 -12.00
N SER A 229 0.42 -1.33 -13.07
CA SER A 229 1.30 -2.49 -12.97
C SER A 229 2.67 -2.11 -12.43
N SER A 230 3.22 -2.94 -11.54
CA SER A 230 4.62 -2.86 -11.14
C SER A 230 5.58 -3.41 -12.22
N MET A 231 5.05 -4.12 -13.24
CA MET A 231 5.81 -4.84 -14.24
C MET A 231 6.09 -4.04 -15.52
N ASN A 232 5.36 -2.96 -15.75
CA ASN A 232 5.49 -2.14 -16.95
C ASN A 232 5.29 -0.65 -16.63
N GLU A 233 5.51 0.20 -17.63
CA GLU A 233 5.38 1.66 -17.51
C GLU A 233 4.06 2.18 -18.10
N ARG A 234 3.07 1.29 -18.38
CA ARG A 234 1.80 1.71 -18.97
C ARG A 234 1.02 2.59 -18.02
N GLU A 235 0.25 3.49 -18.57
CA GLU A 235 -0.73 4.28 -17.81
C GLU A 235 -1.76 3.33 -17.19
N GLY A 236 -2.10 3.60 -15.92
CA GLY A 236 -3.07 2.81 -15.16
C GLY A 236 -4.50 3.30 -15.33
N THR A 237 -5.34 2.91 -14.39
CA THR A 237 -6.72 3.40 -14.26
C THR A 237 -6.79 4.39 -13.11
N VAL A 238 -7.39 5.57 -13.37
CA VAL A 238 -7.64 6.58 -12.33
C VAL A 238 -8.99 6.30 -11.68
N VAL A 239 -9.01 6.21 -10.35
CA VAL A 239 -10.23 6.08 -9.54
C VAL A 239 -10.46 7.41 -8.82
N ARG A 240 -11.52 8.10 -9.17
CA ARG A 240 -11.90 9.40 -8.57
C ARG A 240 -13.39 9.66 -8.71
N GLU A 241 -13.89 10.72 -8.08
CA GLU A 241 -15.27 11.15 -8.33
C GLU A 241 -15.45 11.49 -9.80
N LYS A 242 -16.58 11.03 -10.40
CA LYS A 242 -16.92 11.44 -11.77
C LYS A 242 -17.19 12.94 -11.77
N THR A 243 -16.45 13.70 -12.56
CA THR A 243 -16.82 15.07 -12.90
C THR A 243 -18.13 14.98 -13.68
N VAL A 244 -19.25 15.35 -13.05
CA VAL A 244 -20.49 15.58 -13.79
C VAL A 244 -20.19 16.74 -14.71
N CYS A 245 -20.03 16.46 -16.00
CA CYS A 245 -20.00 17.52 -16.99
C CYS A 245 -21.33 18.28 -16.86
N PRO A 246 -21.37 19.59 -16.56
CA PRO A 246 -22.61 20.30 -16.59
C PRO A 246 -23.12 20.19 -18.05
N CYS A 247 -24.23 19.50 -18.18
CA CYS A 247 -24.95 19.43 -19.48
C CYS A 247 -25.16 20.86 -19.99
N ARG A 248 -24.59 21.14 -21.16
CA ARG A 248 -24.97 22.31 -21.96
C ARG A 248 -26.33 22.05 -22.56
#